data_67da8ad872945d651310d978fc8e5b1d
#
_entry.id   67da8ad872945d651310d978fc8e5b1d
#
_cell.length_a   1.000
_cell.length_b   1.000
_cell.length_c   1.000
_cell.angle_alpha   90.00
_cell.angle_beta   90.00
_cell.angle_gamma   90.00
#
_symmetry.space_group_name_H-M   'P 1'
#
loop_
_entity.id
_entity.type
_entity.pdbx_description
1 polymer ?
#
loop_
_entity_poly.entity_id
_entity_poly.type
_entity_poly.pdbx_seq_one_letter_code
_entity_poly.pdbx_strand_id
1 'polypeptide(L)'
;MKFGLVEDFRNPPQWQRPYPELYQGLLDQIAHVEDLGYDNIWLTEHHFTEDGYNPSLFPTAAAIAARTQRIRIGTFIVLLPFQHPVRVAEDATSVDIFSNGRFDLGVGQGYSYHEFNAFCMPRKERTARLTEGVQLIQQLWTEPPVTFEGKFTQVKDMTLSPMPVQQPHVPLWIGARTEKATRRVARLGCHLMATFGLDPAPWYIDELQRLGHNPMDFNIAQLRTVYIADSEDQAWEDIQEYAFSMMEFYGDIVQEAKDVPGDEKFWTPKKPQDLRDAAYGQSAMIGTVDQVARKLEQFCQDFRCTHFVMSTQLPGLDIQKANRSLEIFAKEVMLHFREA
;
A
#
# COMPACT_ATOMS: atom_id res chain seq x y z
N MET A 1 -1.55 -1.12 17.83
CA MET A 1 -1.19 -0.85 16.42
C MET A 1 -1.23 -2.15 15.63
N LYS A 2 -1.64 -2.13 14.35
CA LYS A 2 -1.60 -3.28 13.42
C LYS A 2 -0.32 -3.24 12.61
N PHE A 3 0.28 -4.42 12.36
CA PHE A 3 1.51 -4.57 11.60
C PHE A 3 1.25 -5.33 10.32
N GLY A 4 1.64 -4.77 9.19
CA GLY A 4 1.45 -5.38 7.88
C GLY A 4 2.68 -5.25 7.00
N LEU A 5 2.65 -5.95 5.88
CA LEU A 5 3.70 -5.91 4.86
C LEU A 5 3.12 -5.39 3.56
N VAL A 6 3.97 -4.80 2.73
CA VAL A 6 3.68 -4.50 1.33
C VAL A 6 4.44 -5.47 0.44
N GLU A 7 3.76 -5.98 -0.61
CA GLU A 7 4.34 -6.85 -1.63
C GLU A 7 4.02 -6.32 -3.04
N ASP A 8 5.04 -6.21 -3.87
CA ASP A 8 4.95 -5.67 -5.23
C ASP A 8 5.15 -6.71 -6.34
N PHE A 9 5.62 -7.91 -6.01
CA PHE A 9 5.88 -9.02 -6.92
C PHE A 9 6.87 -8.69 -8.05
N ARG A 10 7.73 -7.70 -7.87
CA ARG A 10 8.70 -7.24 -8.87
C ARG A 10 9.84 -8.24 -9.06
N ASN A 11 10.34 -8.28 -10.26
CA ASN A 11 11.41 -9.17 -10.72
C ASN A 11 12.46 -8.40 -11.54
N PRO A 12 13.25 -7.52 -10.90
CA PRO A 12 14.20 -6.65 -11.59
C PRO A 12 15.18 -7.45 -12.47
N PRO A 13 15.50 -6.97 -13.69
CA PRO A 13 16.34 -7.69 -14.65
C PRO A 13 17.69 -8.17 -14.09
N GLN A 14 18.32 -7.36 -13.21
CA GLN A 14 19.62 -7.70 -12.61
C GLN A 14 19.58 -8.86 -11.61
N TRP A 15 18.40 -9.21 -11.09
CA TRP A 15 18.16 -10.32 -10.14
C TRP A 15 17.03 -11.23 -10.60
N GLN A 16 16.74 -11.21 -11.89
CA GLN A 16 15.58 -11.91 -12.45
C GLN A 16 15.65 -13.42 -12.18
N ARG A 17 14.50 -13.96 -11.79
CA ARG A 17 14.25 -15.41 -11.66
C ARG A 17 12.98 -15.79 -12.42
N PRO A 18 12.72 -17.09 -12.69
CA PRO A 18 11.47 -17.51 -13.33
C PRO A 18 10.23 -17.00 -12.58
N TYR A 19 9.31 -16.34 -13.27
CA TYR A 19 8.10 -15.77 -12.64
C TYR A 19 7.28 -16.78 -11.81
N PRO A 20 7.07 -18.05 -12.26
CA PRO A 20 6.35 -19.01 -11.42
C PRO A 20 7.03 -19.28 -10.07
N GLU A 21 8.37 -19.33 -10.04
CA GLU A 21 9.14 -19.51 -8.80
C GLU A 21 9.05 -18.30 -7.88
N LEU A 22 9.17 -17.09 -8.45
CA LEU A 22 9.04 -15.85 -7.71
C LEU A 22 7.66 -15.76 -7.05
N TYR A 23 6.59 -15.91 -7.85
CA TYR A 23 5.22 -15.78 -7.34
C TYR A 23 4.91 -16.84 -6.30
N GLN A 24 5.33 -18.09 -6.54
CA GLN A 24 5.17 -19.17 -5.55
C GLN A 24 5.91 -18.86 -4.25
N GLY A 25 7.18 -18.43 -4.35
CA GLY A 25 7.99 -18.09 -3.17
C GLY A 25 7.41 -16.95 -2.35
N LEU A 26 6.90 -15.89 -3.01
CA LEU A 26 6.23 -14.78 -2.31
C LEU A 26 4.90 -15.19 -1.68
N LEU A 27 4.11 -16.04 -2.34
CA LEU A 27 2.89 -16.59 -1.74
C LEU A 27 3.18 -17.49 -0.52
N ASP A 28 4.27 -18.25 -0.55
CA ASP A 28 4.72 -19.07 0.60
C ASP A 28 5.24 -18.17 1.73
N GLN A 29 5.95 -17.07 1.42
CA GLN A 29 6.36 -16.06 2.39
C GLN A 29 5.14 -15.41 3.06
N ILE A 30 4.09 -15.06 2.31
CA ILE A 30 2.88 -14.46 2.88
C ILE A 30 2.19 -15.44 3.86
N ALA A 31 2.14 -16.73 3.56
CA ALA A 31 1.63 -17.74 4.48
C ALA A 31 2.50 -17.83 5.76
N HIS A 32 3.83 -17.79 5.61
CA HIS A 32 4.76 -17.74 6.74
C HIS A 32 4.56 -16.48 7.60
N VAL A 33 4.35 -15.33 6.98
CA VAL A 33 4.06 -14.05 7.67
C VAL A 33 2.75 -14.12 8.46
N GLU A 34 1.73 -14.78 7.94
CA GLU A 34 0.51 -15.07 8.70
C GLU A 34 0.80 -15.87 9.96
N ASP A 35 1.66 -16.90 9.87
CA ASP A 35 2.04 -17.74 11.02
C ASP A 35 2.86 -16.99 12.07
N LEU A 36 3.63 -16.00 11.65
CA LEU A 36 4.34 -15.07 12.54
C LEU A 36 3.38 -14.09 13.24
N GLY A 37 2.12 -14.03 12.82
CA GLY A 37 1.09 -13.22 13.48
C GLY A 37 0.98 -11.79 12.95
N TYR A 38 1.48 -11.46 11.76
CA TYR A 38 1.21 -10.17 11.13
C TYR A 38 -0.29 -10.00 10.81
N ASP A 39 -0.75 -8.74 10.83
CA ASP A 39 -2.18 -8.44 10.70
C ASP A 39 -2.64 -8.27 9.24
N ASN A 40 -1.75 -7.73 8.35
CA ASN A 40 -2.13 -7.35 7.01
C ASN A 40 -1.03 -7.66 5.99
N ILE A 41 -1.46 -8.00 4.77
CA ILE A 41 -0.64 -7.96 3.56
C ILE A 41 -1.25 -6.97 2.58
N TRP A 42 -0.43 -6.07 2.01
CA TRP A 42 -0.85 -5.03 1.09
C TRP A 42 -0.16 -5.21 -0.25
N LEU A 43 -0.94 -5.15 -1.34
CA LEU A 43 -0.46 -5.33 -2.71
C LEU A 43 -0.38 -3.99 -3.41
N THR A 44 0.69 -3.77 -4.17
CA THR A 44 0.92 -2.53 -4.93
C THR A 44 0.84 -2.75 -6.43
N GLU A 45 0.42 -1.72 -7.19
CA GLU A 45 0.15 -1.78 -8.63
C GLU A 45 0.98 -0.77 -9.41
N HIS A 46 1.65 -1.25 -10.45
CA HIS A 46 2.16 -0.47 -11.56
C HIS A 46 2.04 -1.24 -12.87
N HIS A 47 2.03 -0.53 -13.98
CA HIS A 47 1.85 -1.12 -15.30
C HIS A 47 3.01 -0.81 -16.24
N PHE A 48 3.25 -1.72 -17.19
CA PHE A 48 4.21 -1.56 -18.28
C PHE A 48 5.65 -1.32 -17.82
N THR A 49 6.01 -1.90 -16.67
CA THR A 49 7.35 -1.83 -16.11
C THR A 49 8.18 -3.03 -16.57
N GLU A 50 9.49 -2.82 -16.82
CA GLU A 50 10.38 -3.89 -17.29
C GLU A 50 10.53 -5.02 -16.27
N ASP A 51 10.43 -4.70 -14.99
CA ASP A 51 10.57 -5.66 -13.88
C ASP A 51 9.26 -6.39 -13.52
N GLY A 52 8.22 -6.24 -14.33
CA GLY A 52 6.96 -6.95 -14.16
C GLY A 52 6.27 -6.65 -12.84
N TYR A 53 6.33 -5.40 -12.37
CA TYR A 53 5.57 -4.94 -11.21
C TYR A 53 4.12 -5.43 -11.28
N ASN A 54 3.55 -5.91 -10.18
CA ASN A 54 2.23 -6.55 -10.17
C ASN A 54 1.15 -5.68 -10.84
N PRO A 55 0.67 -6.04 -12.05
CA PRO A 55 -0.30 -5.23 -12.77
C PRO A 55 -1.75 -5.62 -12.47
N SER A 56 -1.98 -6.65 -11.64
CA SER A 56 -3.30 -7.24 -11.47
C SER A 56 -3.51 -7.72 -10.03
N LEU A 57 -3.99 -6.82 -9.18
CA LEU A 57 -4.05 -7.05 -7.74
C LEU A 57 -5.12 -8.04 -7.30
N PHE A 58 -6.30 -8.03 -7.94
CA PHE A 58 -7.41 -8.90 -7.52
C PHE A 58 -7.13 -10.39 -7.73
N PRO A 59 -6.55 -10.88 -8.84
CA PRO A 59 -6.11 -12.26 -8.97
C PRO A 59 -5.06 -12.66 -7.93
N THR A 60 -4.09 -11.78 -7.65
CA THR A 60 -3.07 -12.01 -6.63
C THR A 60 -3.70 -12.07 -5.23
N ALA A 61 -4.60 -11.15 -4.91
CA ALA A 61 -5.34 -11.15 -3.64
C ALA A 61 -6.18 -12.42 -3.46
N ALA A 62 -6.83 -12.91 -4.52
CA ALA A 62 -7.59 -14.17 -4.50
C ALA A 62 -6.68 -15.39 -4.24
N ALA A 63 -5.48 -15.41 -4.85
CA ALA A 63 -4.49 -16.45 -4.60
C ALA A 63 -4.01 -16.47 -3.14
N ILE A 64 -3.78 -15.29 -2.54
CA ILE A 64 -3.45 -15.14 -1.11
C ILE A 64 -4.63 -15.58 -0.24
N ALA A 65 -5.84 -15.17 -0.57
CA ALA A 65 -7.04 -15.54 0.18
C ALA A 65 -7.23 -17.08 0.28
N ALA A 66 -6.90 -17.79 -0.81
CA ALA A 66 -6.97 -19.24 -0.87
C ALA A 66 -5.88 -19.97 -0.05
N ARG A 67 -4.78 -19.28 0.30
CA ARG A 67 -3.65 -19.85 1.05
C ARG A 67 -3.62 -19.45 2.53
N THR A 68 -4.38 -18.44 2.91
CA THR A 68 -4.36 -17.83 4.25
C THR A 68 -5.73 -17.91 4.93
N GLN A 69 -5.77 -17.81 6.25
CA GLN A 69 -6.99 -17.95 7.03
C GLN A 69 -7.29 -16.74 7.93
N ARG A 70 -6.27 -15.97 8.32
CA ARG A 70 -6.37 -14.92 9.35
C ARG A 70 -5.92 -13.56 8.87
N ILE A 71 -4.79 -13.50 8.12
CA ILE A 71 -4.20 -12.25 7.65
C ILE A 71 -5.19 -11.50 6.75
N ARG A 72 -5.34 -10.20 6.97
CA ARG A 72 -6.13 -9.34 6.09
C ARG A 72 -5.35 -9.06 4.82
N ILE A 73 -6.04 -8.93 3.72
CA ILE A 73 -5.49 -8.72 2.39
C ILE A 73 -5.97 -7.37 1.89
N GLY A 74 -5.06 -6.50 1.51
CA GLY A 74 -5.44 -5.20 1.01
C GLY A 74 -4.70 -4.80 -0.25
N THR A 75 -5.16 -3.74 -0.88
CA THR A 75 -4.46 -3.10 -1.98
C THR A 75 -3.89 -1.75 -1.54
N PHE A 76 -2.62 -1.47 -1.90
CA PHE A 76 -1.92 -0.23 -1.56
C PHE A 76 -1.15 0.32 -2.77
N ILE A 77 -1.83 0.55 -3.86
CA ILE A 77 -3.25 0.79 -4.12
C ILE A 77 -3.67 0.31 -5.53
N VAL A 78 -4.97 0.05 -5.75
CA VAL A 78 -5.53 -0.08 -7.11
C VAL A 78 -5.55 1.30 -7.78
N LEU A 79 -5.08 1.40 -9.02
CA LEU A 79 -5.11 2.61 -9.82
C LEU A 79 -6.51 2.79 -10.45
N LEU A 80 -7.47 3.22 -9.63
CA LEU A 80 -8.90 3.27 -9.99
C LEU A 80 -9.23 4.02 -11.28
N PRO A 81 -8.53 5.12 -11.67
CA PRO A 81 -8.82 5.80 -12.94
C PRO A 81 -8.66 4.92 -14.19
N PHE A 82 -7.86 3.86 -14.15
CA PHE A 82 -7.64 2.95 -15.27
C PHE A 82 -8.69 1.83 -15.36
N GLN A 83 -9.58 1.74 -14.39
CA GLN A 83 -10.55 0.66 -14.29
C GLN A 83 -12.00 1.16 -14.26
N HIS A 84 -12.93 0.31 -14.67
CA HIS A 84 -14.36 0.60 -14.54
C HIS A 84 -14.79 0.37 -13.07
N PRO A 85 -15.37 1.37 -12.36
CA PRO A 85 -15.69 1.24 -10.94
C PRO A 85 -16.59 0.06 -10.57
N VAL A 86 -17.55 -0.28 -11.44
CA VAL A 86 -18.42 -1.46 -11.26
C VAL A 86 -17.60 -2.74 -11.24
N ARG A 87 -16.62 -2.89 -12.18
CA ARG A 87 -15.74 -4.06 -12.18
C ARG A 87 -14.88 -4.14 -10.93
N VAL A 88 -14.36 -3.01 -10.47
CA VAL A 88 -13.60 -2.96 -9.21
C VAL A 88 -14.46 -3.37 -8.02
N ALA A 89 -15.73 -2.93 -7.98
CA ALA A 89 -16.67 -3.36 -6.93
C ALA A 89 -16.95 -4.87 -6.96
N GLU A 90 -17.15 -5.45 -8.16
CA GLU A 90 -17.37 -6.90 -8.34
C GLU A 90 -16.13 -7.72 -7.96
N ASP A 91 -14.95 -7.32 -8.44
CA ASP A 91 -13.69 -8.02 -8.18
C ASP A 91 -13.31 -7.95 -6.68
N ALA A 92 -13.48 -6.77 -6.05
CA ALA A 92 -13.29 -6.58 -4.62
C ALA A 92 -14.26 -7.44 -3.79
N THR A 93 -15.52 -7.48 -4.18
CA THR A 93 -16.53 -8.36 -3.57
C THR A 93 -16.14 -9.84 -3.68
N SER A 94 -15.63 -10.24 -4.84
CA SER A 94 -15.19 -11.63 -5.05
C SER A 94 -14.03 -12.01 -4.13
N VAL A 95 -13.02 -11.13 -3.98
CA VAL A 95 -11.90 -11.34 -3.04
C VAL A 95 -12.40 -11.33 -1.59
N ASP A 96 -13.35 -10.46 -1.25
CA ASP A 96 -13.95 -10.42 0.08
C ASP A 96 -14.64 -11.74 0.44
N ILE A 97 -15.38 -12.33 -0.50
CA ILE A 97 -16.01 -13.65 -0.34
C ILE A 97 -14.95 -14.75 -0.23
N PHE A 98 -13.95 -14.81 -1.12
CA PHE A 98 -12.88 -15.81 -1.05
C PHE A 98 -12.10 -15.75 0.26
N SER A 99 -11.88 -14.56 0.78
CA SER A 99 -11.17 -14.34 2.03
C SER A 99 -12.05 -14.46 3.28
N ASN A 100 -13.37 -14.66 3.13
CA ASN A 100 -14.33 -14.65 4.23
C ASN A 100 -14.28 -13.35 5.05
N GLY A 101 -14.36 -12.20 4.36
CA GLY A 101 -14.43 -10.87 4.99
C GLY A 101 -13.09 -10.30 5.45
N ARG A 102 -11.96 -10.71 4.83
CA ARG A 102 -10.62 -10.21 5.18
C ARG A 102 -10.04 -9.24 4.16
N PHE A 103 -10.81 -8.75 3.20
CA PHE A 103 -10.32 -7.86 2.16
C PHE A 103 -10.46 -6.37 2.55
N ASP A 104 -9.49 -5.55 2.16
CA ASP A 104 -9.45 -4.10 2.29
C ASP A 104 -9.16 -3.48 0.91
N LEU A 105 -10.06 -2.64 0.38
CA LEU A 105 -9.87 -2.01 -0.91
C LEU A 105 -9.20 -0.65 -0.77
N GLY A 106 -7.91 -0.60 -1.06
CA GLY A 106 -7.17 0.66 -1.19
C GLY A 106 -7.10 1.10 -2.65
N VAL A 107 -7.44 2.37 -2.89
CA VAL A 107 -7.47 2.94 -4.24
C VAL A 107 -6.67 4.24 -4.32
N GLY A 108 -6.21 4.58 -5.51
CA GLY A 108 -5.47 5.83 -5.76
C GLY A 108 -5.71 6.37 -7.15
N GLN A 109 -5.22 7.62 -7.35
CA GLN A 109 -5.43 8.33 -8.61
C GLN A 109 -4.35 8.04 -9.67
N GLY A 110 -3.25 7.37 -9.30
CA GLY A 110 -2.08 7.25 -10.17
C GLY A 110 -1.30 8.55 -10.36
N TYR A 111 -0.05 8.45 -10.82
CA TYR A 111 0.82 9.62 -11.04
C TYR A 111 1.75 9.47 -12.25
N SER A 112 2.07 8.25 -12.70
CA SER A 112 2.98 8.00 -13.82
C SER A 112 2.40 8.45 -15.16
N TYR A 113 3.08 9.33 -15.86
CA TYR A 113 2.70 9.74 -17.22
C TYR A 113 2.74 8.56 -18.20
N HIS A 114 3.70 7.66 -18.03
CA HIS A 114 3.82 6.47 -18.87
C HIS A 114 2.55 5.63 -18.83
N GLU A 115 2.00 5.36 -17.64
CA GLU A 115 0.76 4.59 -17.47
C GLU A 115 -0.45 5.32 -18.08
N PHE A 116 -0.61 6.62 -17.80
CA PHE A 116 -1.72 7.41 -18.38
C PHE A 116 -1.68 7.44 -19.90
N ASN A 117 -0.50 7.56 -20.51
CA ASN A 117 -0.32 7.54 -21.95
C ASN A 117 -0.64 6.16 -22.53
N ALA A 118 -0.15 5.08 -21.91
CA ALA A 118 -0.36 3.71 -22.36
C ALA A 118 -1.85 3.30 -22.31
N PHE A 119 -2.57 3.71 -21.24
CA PHE A 119 -4.01 3.52 -21.14
C PHE A 119 -4.85 4.54 -21.93
N CYS A 120 -4.22 5.44 -22.71
CA CYS A 120 -4.90 6.50 -23.46
C CYS A 120 -5.84 7.35 -22.58
N MET A 121 -5.47 7.60 -21.33
CA MET A 121 -6.30 8.31 -20.36
C MET A 121 -5.74 9.69 -20.02
N PRO A 122 -6.56 10.77 -20.09
CA PRO A 122 -6.09 12.10 -19.72
C PRO A 122 -5.73 12.20 -18.23
N ARG A 123 -4.44 12.35 -17.89
CA ARG A 123 -3.96 12.44 -16.50
C ARG A 123 -4.65 13.54 -15.69
N LYS A 124 -5.07 14.65 -16.31
CA LYS A 124 -5.82 15.73 -15.66
C LYS A 124 -7.18 15.30 -15.07
N GLU A 125 -7.74 14.21 -15.54
CA GLU A 125 -9.03 13.68 -15.08
C GLU A 125 -8.90 12.71 -13.89
N ARG A 126 -7.68 12.26 -13.55
CA ARG A 126 -7.42 11.22 -12.56
C ARG A 126 -8.11 11.42 -11.21
N THR A 127 -8.06 12.66 -10.70
CA THR A 127 -8.68 13.01 -9.42
C THR A 127 -10.21 12.94 -9.47
N ALA A 128 -10.81 13.41 -10.55
CA ALA A 128 -12.27 13.39 -10.71
C ALA A 128 -12.77 11.95 -10.92
N ARG A 129 -12.05 11.15 -11.72
CA ARG A 129 -12.35 9.72 -11.91
C ARG A 129 -12.24 8.92 -10.63
N LEU A 130 -11.18 9.15 -9.82
CA LEU A 130 -11.05 8.52 -8.51
C LEU A 130 -12.24 8.87 -7.60
N THR A 131 -12.59 10.16 -7.51
CA THR A 131 -13.68 10.63 -6.64
C THR A 131 -15.02 10.01 -7.05
N GLU A 132 -15.36 10.10 -8.34
CA GLU A 132 -16.58 9.53 -8.90
C GLU A 132 -16.63 8.01 -8.73
N GLY A 133 -15.51 7.33 -9.01
CA GLY A 133 -15.42 5.89 -8.87
C GLY A 133 -15.63 5.39 -7.43
N VAL A 134 -15.03 6.07 -6.45
CA VAL A 134 -15.23 5.74 -5.01
C VAL A 134 -16.69 5.92 -4.62
N GLN A 135 -17.32 7.03 -5.01
CA GLN A 135 -18.74 7.28 -4.71
C GLN A 135 -19.65 6.20 -5.30
N LEU A 136 -19.41 5.82 -6.56
CA LEU A 136 -20.20 4.74 -7.19
C LEU A 136 -19.98 3.39 -6.50
N ILE A 137 -18.74 3.03 -6.16
CA ILE A 137 -18.42 1.79 -5.44
C ILE A 137 -19.14 1.74 -4.09
N GLN A 138 -19.13 2.83 -3.31
CA GLN A 138 -19.86 2.92 -2.04
C GLN A 138 -21.36 2.68 -2.23
N GLN A 139 -21.99 3.35 -3.20
CA GLN A 139 -23.43 3.18 -3.46
C GLN A 139 -23.78 1.76 -3.90
N LEU A 140 -22.96 1.15 -4.78
CA LEU A 140 -23.18 -0.23 -5.24
C LEU A 140 -23.21 -1.23 -4.08
N TRP A 141 -22.46 -0.99 -3.02
CA TRP A 141 -22.42 -1.86 -1.84
C TRP A 141 -23.46 -1.53 -0.77
N THR A 142 -24.06 -0.34 -0.78
CA THR A 142 -24.91 0.11 0.34
C THR A 142 -26.34 0.49 -0.06
N GLU A 143 -26.60 0.82 -1.34
CA GLU A 143 -27.86 1.44 -1.76
C GLU A 143 -28.50 0.79 -3.01
N PRO A 144 -28.49 -0.57 -3.18
CA PRO A 144 -29.07 -1.18 -4.34
C PRO A 144 -30.62 -1.05 -4.38
N PRO A 145 -31.26 -0.87 -5.57
CA PRO A 145 -30.64 -0.69 -6.87
C PRO A 145 -30.07 0.74 -7.08
N VAL A 146 -28.92 0.82 -7.79
CA VAL A 146 -28.20 2.09 -8.02
C VAL A 146 -28.50 2.64 -9.42
N THR A 147 -28.89 3.91 -9.47
CA THR A 147 -28.85 4.73 -10.67
C THR A 147 -27.88 5.88 -10.42
N PHE A 148 -26.81 5.94 -11.22
CA PHE A 148 -25.72 6.90 -11.06
C PHE A 148 -25.45 7.61 -12.39
N GLU A 149 -25.52 8.95 -12.40
CA GLU A 149 -25.28 9.79 -13.57
C GLU A 149 -23.99 10.59 -13.39
N GLY A 150 -22.84 9.90 -13.40
CA GLY A 150 -21.54 10.53 -13.30
C GLY A 150 -21.06 11.12 -14.63
N LYS A 151 -19.97 11.88 -14.55
CA LYS A 151 -19.32 12.43 -15.75
C LYS A 151 -18.60 11.34 -16.56
N PHE A 152 -18.02 10.34 -15.88
CA PHE A 152 -17.19 9.31 -16.48
C PHE A 152 -17.86 7.94 -16.50
N THR A 153 -18.81 7.73 -15.59
CA THR A 153 -19.53 6.46 -15.47
C THR A 153 -21.01 6.71 -15.26
N GLN A 154 -21.81 5.96 -16.00
CA GLN A 154 -23.28 6.00 -15.87
C GLN A 154 -23.80 4.58 -15.72
N VAL A 155 -24.65 4.34 -14.73
CA VAL A 155 -25.34 3.07 -14.51
C VAL A 155 -26.81 3.36 -14.19
N LYS A 156 -27.69 2.43 -14.57
CA LYS A 156 -29.12 2.58 -14.36
C LYS A 156 -29.71 1.29 -13.81
N ASP A 157 -30.40 1.43 -12.66
CA ASP A 157 -31.16 0.35 -12.00
C ASP A 157 -30.29 -0.90 -11.77
N MET A 158 -29.06 -0.69 -11.29
CA MET A 158 -28.06 -1.74 -11.12
C MET A 158 -28.05 -2.28 -9.69
N THR A 159 -28.11 -3.60 -9.55
CA THR A 159 -27.91 -4.30 -8.29
C THR A 159 -26.68 -5.20 -8.42
N LEU A 160 -25.70 -4.99 -7.54
CA LEU A 160 -24.54 -5.88 -7.43
C LEU A 160 -24.94 -7.20 -6.80
N SER A 161 -24.51 -8.32 -7.39
CA SER A 161 -24.73 -9.67 -6.85
C SER A 161 -23.58 -10.59 -7.27
N PRO A 162 -22.93 -11.30 -6.30
CA PRO A 162 -23.19 -11.27 -4.86
C PRO A 162 -22.79 -9.96 -4.19
N MET A 163 -23.24 -9.73 -2.95
CA MET A 163 -22.80 -8.63 -2.09
C MET A 163 -21.59 -9.03 -1.25
N PRO A 164 -20.77 -8.07 -0.75
CA PRO A 164 -19.67 -8.36 0.16
C PRO A 164 -20.11 -9.05 1.45
N VAL A 165 -19.21 -9.86 2.01
CA VAL A 165 -19.39 -10.47 3.35
C VAL A 165 -19.31 -9.39 4.44
N GLN A 166 -18.38 -8.44 4.30
CA GLN A 166 -18.20 -7.34 5.23
C GLN A 166 -19.35 -6.33 5.16
N GLN A 167 -19.81 -5.87 6.33
CA GLN A 167 -20.89 -4.89 6.45
C GLN A 167 -20.37 -3.61 7.13
N PRO A 168 -20.81 -2.42 6.74
CA PRO A 168 -21.79 -2.14 5.67
C PRO A 168 -21.22 -2.35 4.25
N HIS A 169 -19.90 -2.43 4.10
CA HIS A 169 -19.18 -2.67 2.85
C HIS A 169 -17.71 -3.07 3.14
N VAL A 170 -16.97 -3.48 2.10
CA VAL A 170 -15.51 -3.66 2.16
C VAL A 170 -14.87 -2.35 2.62
N PRO A 171 -13.95 -2.35 3.63
CA PRO A 171 -13.25 -1.14 4.05
C PRO A 171 -12.54 -0.46 2.88
N LEU A 172 -12.79 0.84 2.72
CA LEU A 172 -12.22 1.65 1.65
C LEU A 172 -11.09 2.53 2.16
N TRP A 173 -9.95 2.48 1.47
CA TRP A 173 -8.75 3.24 1.76
C TRP A 173 -8.35 4.07 0.55
N ILE A 174 -7.81 5.26 0.77
CA ILE A 174 -7.31 6.10 -0.33
C ILE A 174 -5.89 6.58 -0.03
N GLY A 175 -5.01 6.43 -1.02
CA GLY A 175 -3.66 6.97 -1.01
C GLY A 175 -3.65 8.49 -1.20
N ALA A 176 -3.07 9.25 -0.23
CA ALA A 176 -2.94 10.69 -0.34
C ALA A 176 -1.70 11.22 0.41
N ARG A 177 -1.06 12.28 -0.16
CA ARG A 177 0.14 12.90 0.41
C ARG A 177 0.08 14.44 0.46
N THR A 178 -0.86 15.07 -0.24
CA THR A 178 -1.04 16.54 -0.23
C THR A 178 -2.26 16.92 0.60
N GLU A 179 -2.26 18.10 1.20
CA GLU A 179 -3.38 18.58 2.01
C GLU A 179 -4.73 18.44 1.28
N LYS A 180 -4.80 18.93 0.03
CA LYS A 180 -6.03 18.87 -0.78
C LYS A 180 -6.52 17.43 -1.02
N ALA A 181 -5.59 16.51 -1.29
CA ALA A 181 -5.92 15.10 -1.50
C ALA A 181 -6.37 14.45 -0.18
N THR A 182 -5.66 14.71 0.90
CA THR A 182 -5.94 14.15 2.23
C THR A 182 -7.30 14.60 2.77
N ARG A 183 -7.62 15.90 2.67
CA ARG A 183 -8.96 16.40 3.04
C ARG A 183 -10.07 15.77 2.18
N ARG A 184 -9.80 15.42 0.92
CA ARG A 184 -10.76 14.69 0.08
C ARG A 184 -11.02 13.28 0.60
N VAL A 185 -9.99 12.56 1.08
CA VAL A 185 -10.15 11.23 1.69
C VAL A 185 -11.16 11.29 2.83
N ALA A 186 -11.01 12.26 3.74
CA ALA A 186 -11.96 12.47 4.84
C ALA A 186 -13.38 12.74 4.35
N ARG A 187 -13.55 13.60 3.32
CA ARG A 187 -14.89 13.91 2.74
C ARG A 187 -15.56 12.70 2.08
N LEU A 188 -14.79 11.74 1.61
CA LEU A 188 -15.32 10.50 1.03
C LEU A 188 -15.60 9.44 2.11
N GLY A 189 -15.32 9.72 3.39
CA GLY A 189 -15.51 8.76 4.47
C GLY A 189 -14.61 7.53 4.38
N CYS A 190 -13.44 7.66 3.75
CA CYS A 190 -12.49 6.57 3.55
C CYS A 190 -11.32 6.63 4.52
N HIS A 191 -10.66 5.50 4.78
CA HIS A 191 -9.42 5.42 5.53
C HIS A 191 -8.24 6.00 4.72
N LEU A 192 -7.21 6.48 5.41
CA LEU A 192 -6.06 7.15 4.81
C LEU A 192 -4.87 6.19 4.65
N MET A 193 -4.25 6.19 3.48
CA MET A 193 -2.95 5.57 3.23
C MET A 193 -1.90 6.62 2.91
N ALA A 194 -0.76 6.56 3.59
CA ALA A 194 0.37 7.45 3.37
C ALA A 194 1.67 6.67 3.16
N THR A 195 2.52 7.23 2.31
CA THR A 195 3.87 6.73 2.05
C THR A 195 4.89 7.66 2.69
N PHE A 196 6.17 7.46 2.42
CA PHE A 196 7.29 8.27 2.90
C PHE A 196 7.05 9.78 2.79
N GLY A 197 7.69 10.57 3.65
CA GLY A 197 7.71 12.03 3.61
C GLY A 197 6.83 12.68 4.66
N LEU A 198 6.09 13.73 4.29
CA LEU A 198 5.25 14.50 5.20
C LEU A 198 4.13 13.65 5.80
N ASP A 199 3.81 13.93 7.07
CA ASP A 199 2.65 13.32 7.73
C ASP A 199 1.34 14.00 7.29
N PRO A 200 0.45 13.32 6.56
CA PRO A 200 -0.84 13.86 6.17
C PRO A 200 -1.91 13.75 7.27
N ALA A 201 -1.63 13.04 8.37
CA ALA A 201 -2.62 12.77 9.42
C ALA A 201 -3.24 14.03 10.04
N PRO A 202 -2.51 15.12 10.32
CA PRO A 202 -3.11 16.34 10.86
C PRO A 202 -4.21 16.93 9.97
N TRP A 203 -4.01 16.99 8.67
CA TRP A 203 -5.02 17.48 7.71
C TRP A 203 -6.24 16.57 7.61
N TYR A 204 -6.01 15.26 7.75
CA TYR A 204 -7.07 14.26 7.72
C TYR A 204 -7.96 14.37 8.96
N ILE A 205 -7.35 14.43 10.14
CA ILE A 205 -8.03 14.53 11.43
C ILE A 205 -8.85 15.82 11.52
N ASP A 206 -8.24 16.97 11.15
CA ASP A 206 -8.90 18.26 11.13
C ASP A 206 -10.16 18.25 10.24
N GLU A 207 -10.06 17.67 9.03
CA GLU A 207 -11.21 17.60 8.14
C GLU A 207 -12.29 16.62 8.64
N LEU A 208 -11.92 15.47 9.22
CA LEU A 208 -12.89 14.57 9.87
C LEU A 208 -13.67 15.27 10.99
N GLN A 209 -12.96 16.00 11.86
CA GLN A 209 -13.59 16.76 12.95
C GLN A 209 -14.50 17.86 12.42
N ARG A 210 -14.07 18.58 11.37
CA ARG A 210 -14.90 19.61 10.69
C ARG A 210 -16.19 19.03 10.10
N LEU A 211 -16.17 17.76 9.68
CA LEU A 211 -17.33 17.03 9.17
C LEU A 211 -18.20 16.40 10.28
N GLY A 212 -17.78 16.51 11.54
CA GLY A 212 -18.50 15.92 12.68
C GLY A 212 -18.23 14.44 12.89
N HIS A 213 -17.22 13.88 12.22
CA HIS A 213 -16.79 12.49 12.44
C HIS A 213 -15.86 12.38 13.65
N ASN A 214 -15.95 11.25 14.36
CA ASN A 214 -14.93 10.89 15.33
C ASN A 214 -13.69 10.32 14.61
N PRO A 215 -12.51 10.97 14.71
CA PRO A 215 -11.32 10.47 14.03
C PRO A 215 -10.85 9.07 14.48
N MET A 216 -11.32 8.60 15.64
CA MET A 216 -10.98 7.26 16.14
C MET A 216 -11.66 6.13 15.37
N ASP A 217 -12.72 6.43 14.62
CA ASP A 217 -13.42 5.46 13.76
C ASP A 217 -12.69 5.24 12.44
N PHE A 218 -11.62 6.00 12.19
CA PHE A 218 -10.88 5.97 10.93
C PHE A 218 -9.44 5.52 11.14
N ASN A 219 -8.98 4.71 10.21
CA ASN A 219 -7.64 4.16 10.20
C ASN A 219 -6.68 5.00 9.34
N ILE A 220 -5.40 4.98 9.73
CA ILE A 220 -4.30 5.59 8.99
C ILE A 220 -3.20 4.55 8.83
N ALA A 221 -2.88 4.20 7.58
CA ALA A 221 -1.76 3.34 7.23
C ALA A 221 -0.54 4.19 6.86
N GLN A 222 0.63 3.81 7.36
CA GLN A 222 1.92 4.46 7.08
C GLN A 222 2.95 3.42 6.63
N LEU A 223 3.57 3.64 5.47
CA LEU A 223 4.58 2.74 4.89
C LEU A 223 6.00 3.18 5.25
N ARG A 224 6.83 2.24 5.72
CA ARG A 224 8.27 2.42 5.97
C ARG A 224 9.06 1.18 5.54
N THR A 225 10.29 1.38 5.09
CA THR A 225 11.23 0.26 4.95
C THR A 225 11.71 -0.16 6.32
N VAL A 226 11.66 -1.47 6.60
CA VAL A 226 12.12 -2.07 7.85
C VAL A 226 13.01 -3.25 7.53
N TYR A 227 14.22 -3.30 8.13
CA TYR A 227 15.10 -4.46 8.01
C TYR A 227 15.98 -4.62 9.25
N ILE A 228 16.01 -5.83 9.79
CA ILE A 228 16.79 -6.17 11.00
C ILE A 228 17.86 -7.19 10.67
N ALA A 229 19.09 -6.93 11.13
CA ALA A 229 20.20 -7.87 11.10
C ALA A 229 21.00 -7.81 12.42
N ASP A 230 22.07 -8.61 12.50
CA ASP A 230 22.89 -8.73 13.71
C ASP A 230 23.67 -7.42 14.01
N SER A 231 23.93 -6.60 12.99
CA SER A 231 24.50 -5.25 13.12
C SER A 231 23.88 -4.30 12.09
N GLU A 232 24.01 -3.00 12.32
CA GLU A 232 23.54 -1.99 11.37
C GLU A 232 24.29 -2.06 10.04
N ASP A 233 25.61 -2.31 10.09
CA ASP A 233 26.41 -2.44 8.87
C ASP A 233 25.96 -3.65 8.05
N GLN A 234 25.73 -4.80 8.68
CA GLN A 234 25.19 -5.98 8.02
C GLN A 234 23.79 -5.71 7.42
N ALA A 235 22.93 -5.00 8.13
CA ALA A 235 21.60 -4.67 7.64
C ALA A 235 21.68 -3.83 6.35
N TRP A 236 22.57 -2.84 6.30
CA TRP A 236 22.78 -2.04 5.11
C TRP A 236 23.47 -2.82 3.98
N GLU A 237 24.48 -3.65 4.28
CA GLU A 237 25.11 -4.53 3.29
C GLU A 237 24.10 -5.48 2.62
N ASP A 238 23.13 -5.98 3.39
CA ASP A 238 22.12 -6.90 2.89
C ASP A 238 21.15 -6.24 1.92
N ILE A 239 20.80 -4.95 2.11
CA ILE A 239 19.66 -4.36 1.38
C ILE A 239 19.97 -3.15 0.50
N GLN A 240 21.14 -2.49 0.64
CA GLN A 240 21.39 -1.19 0.00
C GLN A 240 21.25 -1.20 -1.52
N GLU A 241 21.68 -2.28 -2.19
CA GLU A 241 21.57 -2.40 -3.66
C GLU A 241 20.10 -2.51 -4.11
N TYR A 242 19.30 -3.30 -3.39
CA TYR A 242 17.88 -3.49 -3.67
C TYR A 242 17.06 -2.23 -3.35
N ALA A 243 17.37 -1.60 -2.22
CA ALA A 243 16.76 -0.33 -1.84
C ALA A 243 17.11 0.78 -2.84
N PHE A 244 18.36 0.81 -3.34
CA PHE A 244 18.77 1.78 -4.34
C PHE A 244 18.02 1.59 -5.66
N SER A 245 17.91 0.36 -6.16
CA SER A 245 17.14 0.06 -7.36
C SER A 245 15.66 0.43 -7.24
N MET A 246 15.06 0.19 -6.04
CA MET A 246 13.71 0.65 -5.75
C MET A 246 13.61 2.18 -5.78
N MET A 247 14.61 2.89 -5.21
CA MET A 247 14.64 4.35 -5.19
C MET A 247 14.84 4.94 -6.58
N GLU A 248 15.66 4.35 -7.44
CA GLU A 248 15.80 4.77 -8.85
C GLU A 248 14.46 4.65 -9.59
N PHE A 249 13.80 3.50 -9.48
CA PHE A 249 12.50 3.27 -10.12
C PHE A 249 11.45 4.33 -9.74
N TYR A 250 11.26 4.57 -8.45
CA TYR A 250 10.30 5.59 -8.01
C TYR A 250 10.79 7.01 -8.26
N GLY A 251 12.10 7.23 -8.19
CA GLY A 251 12.72 8.52 -8.44
C GLY A 251 12.41 9.06 -9.83
N ASP A 252 12.55 8.23 -10.85
CA ASP A 252 12.26 8.58 -12.24
C ASP A 252 10.79 9.00 -12.42
N ILE A 253 9.86 8.19 -11.88
CA ILE A 253 8.43 8.48 -11.97
C ILE A 253 8.06 9.77 -11.22
N VAL A 254 8.59 9.96 -10.01
CA VAL A 254 8.30 11.15 -9.18
C VAL A 254 8.87 12.42 -9.82
N GLN A 255 10.09 12.36 -10.38
CA GLN A 255 10.71 13.48 -11.08
C GLN A 255 9.92 13.92 -12.31
N GLU A 256 9.37 12.97 -13.06
CA GLU A 256 8.48 13.24 -14.19
C GLU A 256 7.15 13.84 -13.71
N ALA A 257 6.53 13.23 -12.69
CA ALA A 257 5.19 13.58 -12.23
C ALA A 257 5.09 14.96 -11.59
N LYS A 258 6.08 15.36 -10.78
CA LYS A 258 6.16 16.66 -10.05
C LYS A 258 4.90 16.98 -9.24
N ASP A 259 4.25 15.97 -8.68
CA ASP A 259 2.96 16.12 -7.98
C ASP A 259 3.10 16.71 -6.58
N VAL A 260 4.24 16.46 -5.92
CA VAL A 260 4.54 16.94 -4.57
C VAL A 260 5.85 17.75 -4.62
N PRO A 261 5.80 19.07 -4.38
CA PRO A 261 7.01 19.88 -4.37
C PRO A 261 8.03 19.39 -3.34
N GLY A 262 9.26 19.21 -3.76
CA GLY A 262 10.37 18.75 -2.91
C GLY A 262 10.55 17.24 -2.84
N ASP A 263 9.63 16.45 -3.40
CA ASP A 263 9.76 14.98 -3.46
C ASP A 263 11.03 14.53 -4.19
N GLU A 264 11.45 15.28 -5.20
CA GLU A 264 12.66 15.00 -5.95
C GLU A 264 13.91 14.90 -5.07
N LYS A 265 13.95 15.60 -3.94
CA LYS A 265 15.08 15.56 -2.98
C LYS A 265 15.16 14.25 -2.21
N PHE A 266 14.03 13.59 -1.98
CA PHE A 266 13.99 12.28 -1.32
C PHE A 266 14.60 11.19 -2.20
N TRP A 267 14.44 11.30 -3.52
CA TRP A 267 14.77 10.30 -4.52
C TRP A 267 16.11 10.56 -5.25
N THR A 268 17.09 11.21 -4.63
CA THR A 268 18.33 11.62 -5.29
C THR A 268 19.65 11.00 -4.81
N PRO A 269 19.72 9.86 -4.10
CA PRO A 269 21.00 9.21 -3.87
C PRO A 269 21.58 8.75 -5.23
N LYS A 270 22.91 8.94 -5.40
CA LYS A 270 23.59 8.64 -6.68
C LYS A 270 24.16 7.22 -6.73
N LYS A 271 24.33 6.59 -5.59
CA LYS A 271 24.86 5.24 -5.43
C LYS A 271 24.30 4.58 -4.17
N PRO A 272 24.31 3.25 -4.07
CA PRO A 272 23.74 2.53 -2.93
C PRO A 272 24.27 2.97 -1.57
N GLN A 273 25.57 3.24 -1.46
CA GLN A 273 26.22 3.64 -0.21
C GLN A 273 25.75 5.00 0.33
N ASP A 274 25.19 5.85 -0.53
CA ASP A 274 24.68 7.18 -0.12
C ASP A 274 23.32 7.08 0.59
N LEU A 275 22.60 5.94 0.47
CA LEU A 275 21.25 5.77 1.01
C LEU A 275 21.17 5.92 2.53
N ARG A 276 22.17 5.42 3.25
CA ARG A 276 22.20 5.44 4.73
C ARG A 276 22.12 6.86 5.28
N ASP A 277 22.84 7.78 4.67
CA ASP A 277 22.93 9.20 5.11
C ASP A 277 21.88 10.10 4.44
N ALA A 278 21.18 9.58 3.43
CA ALA A 278 20.12 10.29 2.72
C ALA A 278 18.80 10.35 3.52
N ALA A 279 17.85 11.14 3.04
CA ALA A 279 16.50 11.23 3.60
C ALA A 279 15.79 9.86 3.70
N TYR A 280 16.10 8.94 2.78
CA TYR A 280 15.63 7.56 2.84
C TYR A 280 16.09 6.86 4.10
N GLY A 281 17.41 6.84 4.40
CA GLY A 281 17.97 6.18 5.59
C GLY A 281 17.48 6.78 6.90
N GLN A 282 17.20 8.10 6.91
CA GLN A 282 16.61 8.76 8.07
C GLN A 282 15.16 8.31 8.33
N SER A 283 14.41 8.02 7.27
CA SER A 283 13.01 7.58 7.37
C SER A 283 12.86 6.06 7.51
N ALA A 284 13.85 5.28 7.08
CA ALA A 284 13.85 3.82 7.15
C ALA A 284 14.28 3.32 8.54
N MET A 285 13.74 2.17 8.94
CA MET A 285 14.06 1.51 10.19
C MET A 285 14.96 0.31 9.90
N ILE A 286 16.26 0.57 9.73
CA ILE A 286 17.27 -0.41 9.34
C ILE A 286 18.31 -0.46 10.45
N GLY A 287 18.71 -1.69 10.87
CA GLY A 287 19.73 -1.91 11.89
C GLY A 287 19.47 -3.11 12.79
N THR A 288 19.92 -3.02 14.03
CA THR A 288 19.68 -4.04 15.07
C THR A 288 18.26 -3.93 15.63
N VAL A 289 17.82 -4.95 16.39
CA VAL A 289 16.53 -4.94 17.11
C VAL A 289 16.34 -3.64 17.90
N ASP A 290 17.31 -3.26 18.72
CA ASP A 290 17.23 -2.07 19.57
C ASP A 290 17.14 -0.76 18.77
N GLN A 291 17.82 -0.68 17.62
CA GLN A 291 17.77 0.49 16.76
C GLN A 291 16.40 0.62 16.07
N VAL A 292 15.87 -0.50 15.56
CA VAL A 292 14.56 -0.54 14.91
C VAL A 292 13.45 -0.24 15.91
N ALA A 293 13.50 -0.84 17.12
CA ALA A 293 12.51 -0.59 18.17
C ALA A 293 12.48 0.89 18.58
N ARG A 294 13.65 1.52 18.82
CA ARG A 294 13.72 2.96 19.15
C ARG A 294 13.18 3.85 18.01
N LYS A 295 13.50 3.54 16.75
CA LYS A 295 12.96 4.29 15.61
C LYS A 295 11.45 4.15 15.51
N LEU A 296 10.91 2.96 15.79
CA LEU A 296 9.47 2.73 15.79
C LEU A 296 8.76 3.44 16.96
N GLU A 297 9.36 3.45 18.15
CA GLU A 297 8.86 4.24 19.29
C GLU A 297 8.77 5.73 18.96
N GLN A 298 9.84 6.29 18.40
CA GLN A 298 9.87 7.69 17.95
C GLN A 298 8.80 7.94 16.88
N PHE A 299 8.68 7.04 15.92
CA PHE A 299 7.66 7.13 14.88
C PHE A 299 6.25 7.15 15.46
N CYS A 300 5.96 6.33 16.47
CA CYS A 300 4.65 6.31 17.14
C CYS A 300 4.34 7.61 17.90
N GLN A 301 5.38 8.33 18.36
CA GLN A 301 5.22 9.65 18.97
C GLN A 301 4.97 10.75 17.94
N ASP A 302 5.66 10.68 16.79
CA ASP A 302 5.65 11.71 15.75
C ASP A 302 4.45 11.59 14.82
N PHE A 303 3.95 10.36 14.59
CA PHE A 303 2.94 10.06 13.58
C PHE A 303 1.75 9.33 14.19
N ARG A 304 0.54 9.78 13.89
CA ARG A 304 -0.64 8.96 14.14
C ARG A 304 -0.71 7.84 13.10
N CYS A 305 -0.59 6.61 13.57
CA CYS A 305 -0.62 5.42 12.75
C CYS A 305 -1.44 4.31 13.42
N THR A 306 -2.41 3.74 12.71
CA THR A 306 -3.16 2.56 13.17
C THR A 306 -2.64 1.28 12.51
N HIS A 307 -2.08 1.40 11.30
CA HIS A 307 -1.54 0.31 10.50
C HIS A 307 -0.13 0.67 10.03
N PHE A 308 0.86 0.09 10.69
CA PHE A 308 2.26 0.23 10.30
C PHE A 308 2.58 -0.80 9.22
N VAL A 309 2.83 -0.31 8.00
CA VAL A 309 3.08 -1.14 6.81
C VAL A 309 4.59 -1.17 6.55
N MET A 310 5.14 -2.35 6.42
CA MET A 310 6.58 -2.57 6.26
C MET A 310 6.90 -3.01 4.83
N SER A 311 7.90 -2.37 4.21
CA SER A 311 8.57 -2.85 3.01
C SER A 311 9.87 -3.54 3.47
N THR A 312 9.83 -4.85 3.61
CA THR A 312 10.96 -5.68 4.04
C THR A 312 11.46 -6.58 2.92
N GLN A 313 10.54 -7.17 2.15
CA GLN A 313 10.88 -7.87 0.91
C GLN A 313 11.10 -6.85 -0.20
N LEU A 314 12.36 -6.40 -0.35
CA LEU A 314 12.72 -5.50 -1.44
C LEU A 314 12.85 -6.28 -2.75
N PRO A 315 12.54 -5.65 -3.92
CA PRO A 315 12.65 -6.31 -5.22
C PRO A 315 14.03 -6.90 -5.48
N GLY A 316 14.09 -8.22 -5.73
CA GLY A 316 15.36 -8.94 -5.94
C GLY A 316 16.02 -9.49 -4.68
N LEU A 317 15.66 -9.03 -3.49
CA LEU A 317 16.20 -9.52 -2.23
C LEU A 317 15.87 -11.02 -2.05
N ASP A 318 16.83 -11.76 -1.51
CA ASP A 318 16.62 -13.16 -1.14
C ASP A 318 15.49 -13.29 -0.10
N ILE A 319 14.50 -14.13 -0.40
CA ILE A 319 13.32 -14.33 0.47
C ILE A 319 13.73 -14.84 1.86
N GLN A 320 14.79 -15.64 1.98
CA GLN A 320 15.25 -16.15 3.27
C GLN A 320 15.84 -15.04 4.15
N LYS A 321 16.55 -14.08 3.54
CA LYS A 321 17.04 -12.89 4.27
C LYS A 321 15.88 -12.03 4.75
N ALA A 322 14.89 -11.77 3.92
CA ALA A 322 13.70 -11.04 4.31
C ALA A 322 12.93 -11.78 5.43
N ASN A 323 12.73 -13.10 5.30
CA ASN A 323 12.05 -13.91 6.32
C ASN A 323 12.76 -13.84 7.67
N ARG A 324 14.10 -13.96 7.70
CA ARG A 324 14.86 -13.80 8.95
C ARG A 324 14.58 -12.46 9.62
N SER A 325 14.62 -11.37 8.87
CA SER A 325 14.31 -10.03 9.40
C SER A 325 12.88 -9.95 9.94
N LEU A 326 11.90 -10.53 9.22
CA LEU A 326 10.50 -10.57 9.62
C LEU A 326 10.27 -11.41 10.88
N GLU A 327 10.95 -12.55 11.02
CA GLU A 327 10.89 -13.38 12.20
C GLU A 327 11.45 -12.67 13.45
N ILE A 328 12.59 -11.98 13.30
CA ILE A 328 13.17 -11.18 14.37
C ILE A 328 12.23 -10.05 14.76
N PHE A 329 11.69 -9.31 13.79
CA PHE A 329 10.74 -8.24 14.06
C PHE A 329 9.49 -8.75 14.81
N ALA A 330 8.93 -9.87 14.38
CA ALA A 330 7.74 -10.45 15.01
C ALA A 330 7.98 -10.85 16.46
N LYS A 331 9.14 -11.45 16.76
CA LYS A 331 9.47 -11.95 18.10
C LYS A 331 9.95 -10.85 19.06
N GLU A 332 10.78 -9.94 18.58
CA GLU A 332 11.53 -9.02 19.45
C GLU A 332 10.98 -7.59 19.46
N VAL A 333 10.25 -7.18 18.39
CA VAL A 333 9.74 -5.82 18.26
C VAL A 333 8.21 -5.78 18.34
N MET A 334 7.53 -6.52 17.48
CA MET A 334 6.07 -6.43 17.32
C MET A 334 5.30 -6.73 18.61
N LEU A 335 5.76 -7.69 19.42
CA LEU A 335 5.11 -8.06 20.69
C LEU A 335 5.10 -6.90 21.67
N HIS A 336 6.22 -6.17 21.79
CA HIS A 336 6.32 -5.01 22.67
C HIS A 336 5.28 -3.93 22.38
N PHE A 337 4.93 -3.69 21.10
CA PHE A 337 3.94 -2.69 20.69
C PHE A 337 2.49 -3.19 20.69
N ARG A 338 2.25 -4.47 20.96
CA ARG A 338 0.90 -5.03 21.10
C ARG A 338 0.42 -5.06 22.55
N GLU A 339 1.34 -5.14 23.49
CA GLU A 339 1.04 -5.18 24.93
C GLU A 339 0.93 -3.78 25.54
N ALA A 340 1.41 -2.73 24.84
CA ALA A 340 1.31 -1.34 25.24
C ALA A 340 0.01 -0.70 24.67
#